data_435aec05082a3f0f3af7e9731cae83d7
#
_entry.id   435aec05082a3f0f3af7e9731cae83d7
#
_cell.length_a   1.000
_cell.length_b   1.000
_cell.length_c   1.000
_cell.angle_alpha   90.00
_cell.angle_beta   90.00
_cell.angle_gamma   90.00
#
_symmetry.space_group_name_H-M   'P 1'
#
loop_
_entity.id
_entity.type
_entity.pdbx_description
1 polymer ?
#
loop_
_entity_poly.entity_id
_entity_poly.type
_entity_poly.pdbx_seq_one_letter_code
_entity_poly.pdbx_strand_id
1 'polypeptide(L)'
;RQTGKTSIAVDTIINQKTEDVVCVYVGIGQKASTVAQVVNVLEEKNAMSYTIVVSASANDPATLQYIAPYSGAALAEYFMYKGKATLIIYDDLTKQAMAYRQMSLLLRRPPGREAYPGDVFYLHSRLLERAAKLSDKLGGGSMTALPIIETQASDVSAYIPTNVISITDGQIFLSNDLFNSGIRPAINVGISVSRVGSAAQTKAMKKVAGKLKLELAQFAELEAFSQFASDLDEATQKQLARGTRLRELLKQPQNSPLSVAEQVALIFTGINGYLDDLPVSDVKTYCATLIKYLATSKKPFTDIVRTTNQFTEEAEA
;
A
#
# COMPACT_ATOMS: atom_id res chain seq x y z
N ARG A 1 -4.99 -8.14 12.61
CA ARG A 1 -6.13 -7.19 12.63
C ARG A 1 -5.67 -5.81 13.07
N GLN A 2 -6.29 -4.75 12.57
CA GLN A 2 -6.08 -3.35 12.99
C GLN A 2 -4.64 -2.80 12.81
N THR A 3 -3.88 -3.29 11.86
CA THR A 3 -2.52 -2.81 11.54
C THR A 3 -2.48 -1.68 10.52
N GLY A 4 -3.63 -1.12 10.13
CA GLY A 4 -3.72 -0.01 9.18
C GLY A 4 -3.86 -0.41 7.70
N LYS A 5 -4.27 -1.65 7.37
CA LYS A 5 -4.49 -2.09 5.98
C LYS A 5 -5.48 -1.20 5.23
N THR A 6 -6.67 -1.01 5.79
CA THR A 6 -7.70 -0.14 5.22
C THR A 6 -7.23 1.31 5.11
N SER A 7 -6.45 1.81 6.09
CA SER A 7 -5.91 3.17 6.05
C SER A 7 -5.00 3.39 4.84
N ILE A 8 -4.08 2.44 4.55
CA ILE A 8 -3.21 2.52 3.37
C ILE A 8 -4.05 2.50 2.08
N ALA A 9 -5.09 1.67 2.03
CA ALA A 9 -5.99 1.60 0.89
C ALA A 9 -6.75 2.91 0.67
N VAL A 10 -7.28 3.51 1.74
CA VAL A 10 -7.98 4.80 1.69
C VAL A 10 -7.02 5.93 1.29
N ASP A 11 -5.81 5.96 1.85
CA ASP A 11 -4.77 6.94 1.47
C ASP A 11 -4.39 6.81 -0.01
N THR A 12 -4.35 5.58 -0.54
CA THR A 12 -4.11 5.35 -1.97
C THR A 12 -5.23 5.95 -2.83
N ILE A 13 -6.50 5.82 -2.43
CA ILE A 13 -7.62 6.45 -3.14
C ILE A 13 -7.50 7.98 -3.06
N ILE A 14 -7.27 8.54 -1.88
CA ILE A 14 -7.16 9.99 -1.66
C ILE A 14 -6.06 10.59 -2.56
N ASN A 15 -4.95 9.86 -2.74
CA ASN A 15 -3.81 10.31 -3.54
C ASN A 15 -4.10 10.33 -5.06
N GLN A 16 -5.21 9.73 -5.52
CA GLN A 16 -5.60 9.75 -6.94
C GLN A 16 -6.36 11.02 -7.37
N LYS A 17 -6.56 11.98 -6.46
CA LYS A 17 -7.38 13.18 -6.68
C LYS A 17 -6.97 14.00 -7.92
N THR A 18 -5.68 14.00 -8.27
CA THR A 18 -5.12 14.76 -9.41
C THR A 18 -4.84 13.90 -10.65
N GLU A 19 -5.12 12.59 -10.57
CA GLU A 19 -4.66 11.59 -11.54
C GLU A 19 -5.87 11.02 -12.27
N ASP A 20 -6.57 11.42 -13.08
CA ASP A 20 -7.76 10.86 -13.81
C ASP A 20 -7.95 9.31 -13.64
N VAL A 21 -7.93 8.84 -12.40
CA VAL A 21 -8.08 7.43 -12.03
C VAL A 21 -9.44 7.20 -11.38
N VAL A 22 -10.22 6.28 -11.91
CA VAL A 22 -11.48 5.85 -11.29
C VAL A 22 -11.19 4.80 -10.22
N CYS A 23 -11.60 5.05 -8.99
CA CYS A 23 -11.39 4.16 -7.87
C CYS A 23 -12.64 3.33 -7.55
N VAL A 24 -12.46 2.07 -7.20
CA VAL A 24 -13.53 1.18 -6.72
C VAL A 24 -13.10 0.57 -5.39
N TYR A 25 -13.83 0.86 -4.33
CA TYR A 25 -13.62 0.25 -3.01
C TYR A 25 -14.68 -0.83 -2.79
N VAL A 26 -14.23 -2.05 -2.57
CA VAL A 26 -15.11 -3.21 -2.33
C VAL A 26 -14.96 -3.69 -0.90
N GLY A 27 -15.92 -3.36 -0.04
CA GLY A 27 -16.00 -3.84 1.34
C GLY A 27 -16.68 -5.21 1.41
N ILE A 28 -15.97 -6.24 1.88
CA ILE A 28 -16.45 -7.62 1.91
C ILE A 28 -16.47 -8.11 3.35
N GLY A 29 -17.65 -8.45 3.86
CA GLY A 29 -17.81 -8.95 5.22
C GLY A 29 -17.37 -7.95 6.31
N GLN A 30 -17.33 -6.67 5.99
CA GLN A 30 -17.01 -5.58 6.91
C GLN A 30 -18.26 -5.20 7.72
N LYS A 31 -18.06 -4.62 8.91
CA LYS A 31 -19.18 -4.00 9.64
C LYS A 31 -19.66 -2.77 8.88
N ALA A 32 -20.97 -2.55 8.84
CA ALA A 32 -21.55 -1.38 8.17
C ALA A 32 -20.96 -0.05 8.71
N SER A 33 -20.68 0.03 10.00
CA SER A 33 -20.02 1.20 10.61
C SER A 33 -18.62 1.45 10.07
N THR A 34 -17.87 0.40 9.77
CA THR A 34 -16.50 0.53 9.19
C THR A 34 -16.57 1.07 7.77
N VAL A 35 -17.50 0.56 6.97
CA VAL A 35 -17.71 1.07 5.60
C VAL A 35 -18.18 2.52 5.63
N ALA A 36 -19.12 2.86 6.53
CA ALA A 36 -19.56 4.24 6.72
C ALA A 36 -18.40 5.19 7.09
N GLN A 37 -17.47 4.77 7.96
CA GLN A 37 -16.28 5.55 8.30
C GLN A 37 -15.38 5.77 7.06
N VAL A 38 -15.19 4.75 6.23
CA VAL A 38 -14.42 4.90 4.97
C VAL A 38 -15.10 5.91 4.05
N VAL A 39 -16.42 5.80 3.86
CA VAL A 39 -17.20 6.74 3.03
C VAL A 39 -17.07 8.17 3.55
N ASN A 40 -17.26 8.39 4.86
CA ASN A 40 -17.12 9.71 5.47
C ASN A 40 -15.73 10.32 5.23
N VAL A 41 -14.66 9.54 5.41
CA VAL A 41 -13.29 10.01 5.13
C VAL A 41 -13.12 10.38 3.66
N LEU A 42 -13.65 9.57 2.73
CA LEU A 42 -13.58 9.86 1.30
C LEU A 42 -14.39 11.12 0.92
N GLU A 43 -15.53 11.35 1.56
CA GLU A 43 -16.33 12.57 1.41
C GLU A 43 -15.59 13.80 1.93
N GLU A 44 -15.06 13.76 3.15
CA GLU A 44 -14.26 14.86 3.74
C GLU A 44 -13.05 15.24 2.88
N LYS A 45 -12.42 14.27 2.21
CA LYS A 45 -11.29 14.49 1.30
C LYS A 45 -11.70 14.81 -0.15
N ASN A 46 -13.02 14.89 -0.44
CA ASN A 46 -13.58 15.08 -1.78
C ASN A 46 -13.15 13.98 -2.78
N ALA A 47 -12.95 12.75 -2.29
CA ALA A 47 -12.57 11.62 -3.10
C ALA A 47 -13.77 10.84 -3.66
N MET A 48 -14.99 11.06 -3.16
CA MET A 48 -16.20 10.38 -3.65
C MET A 48 -16.57 10.73 -5.09
N SER A 49 -16.09 11.86 -5.62
CA SER A 49 -16.35 12.26 -7.01
C SER A 49 -15.76 11.31 -8.05
N TYR A 50 -14.72 10.56 -7.69
CA TYR A 50 -14.05 9.58 -8.57
C TYR A 50 -14.01 8.17 -7.96
N THR A 51 -14.77 7.92 -6.87
CA THR A 51 -14.76 6.64 -6.16
C THR A 51 -16.15 6.01 -6.16
N ILE A 52 -16.21 4.71 -6.49
CA ILE A 52 -17.39 3.87 -6.39
C ILE A 52 -17.21 2.95 -5.18
N VAL A 53 -18.21 2.86 -4.31
CA VAL A 53 -18.20 1.97 -3.15
C VAL A 53 -19.17 0.83 -3.39
N VAL A 54 -18.67 -0.41 -3.32
CA VAL A 54 -19.44 -1.65 -3.35
C VAL A 54 -19.30 -2.31 -1.98
N SER A 55 -20.41 -2.64 -1.34
CA SER A 55 -20.36 -3.23 0.01
C SER A 55 -21.29 -4.45 0.11
N ALA A 56 -20.73 -5.52 0.65
CA ALA A 56 -21.48 -6.64 1.21
C ALA A 56 -21.04 -6.78 2.67
N SER A 57 -21.92 -6.41 3.59
CA SER A 57 -21.63 -6.34 5.02
C SER A 57 -21.50 -7.73 5.65
N ALA A 58 -21.00 -7.79 6.89
CA ALA A 58 -20.90 -9.04 7.64
C ALA A 58 -22.27 -9.68 7.95
N ASN A 59 -23.36 -8.88 7.89
CA ASN A 59 -24.73 -9.36 8.12
C ASN A 59 -25.40 -9.85 6.83
N ASP A 60 -24.81 -9.56 5.67
CA ASP A 60 -25.36 -10.00 4.39
C ASP A 60 -25.09 -11.49 4.14
N PRO A 61 -25.95 -12.18 3.38
CA PRO A 61 -25.76 -13.58 3.01
C PRO A 61 -24.38 -13.83 2.38
N ALA A 62 -23.81 -15.02 2.62
CA ALA A 62 -22.52 -15.43 2.07
C ALA A 62 -22.46 -15.29 0.53
N THR A 63 -23.60 -15.48 -0.16
CA THR A 63 -23.71 -15.29 -1.60
C THR A 63 -23.42 -13.87 -2.05
N LEU A 64 -23.89 -12.87 -1.29
CA LEU A 64 -23.59 -11.46 -1.59
C LEU A 64 -22.12 -11.12 -1.31
N GLN A 65 -21.56 -11.62 -0.21
CA GLN A 65 -20.13 -11.46 0.09
C GLN A 65 -19.24 -12.14 -0.97
N TYR A 66 -19.69 -13.26 -1.52
CA TYR A 66 -19.00 -13.95 -2.61
C TYR A 66 -19.02 -13.15 -3.91
N ILE A 67 -20.17 -12.56 -4.29
CA ILE A 67 -20.33 -11.90 -5.60
C ILE A 67 -19.84 -10.46 -5.62
N ALA A 68 -19.81 -9.77 -4.48
CA ALA A 68 -19.46 -8.35 -4.38
C ALA A 68 -18.11 -7.98 -5.05
N PRO A 69 -17.00 -8.72 -4.87
CA PRO A 69 -15.75 -8.39 -5.54
C PRO A 69 -15.82 -8.55 -7.06
N TYR A 70 -16.57 -9.50 -7.56
CA TYR A 70 -16.80 -9.65 -9.02
C TYR A 70 -17.63 -8.50 -9.59
N SER A 71 -18.63 -8.03 -8.86
CA SER A 71 -19.42 -6.85 -9.24
C SER A 71 -18.55 -5.60 -9.26
N GLY A 72 -17.70 -5.41 -8.24
CA GLY A 72 -16.74 -4.31 -8.21
C GLY A 72 -15.75 -4.37 -9.37
N ALA A 73 -15.22 -5.56 -9.68
CA ALA A 73 -14.34 -5.76 -10.82
C ALA A 73 -15.02 -5.42 -12.15
N ALA A 74 -16.28 -5.81 -12.34
CA ALA A 74 -17.03 -5.49 -13.56
C ALA A 74 -17.23 -3.96 -13.74
N LEU A 75 -17.45 -3.22 -12.63
CA LEU A 75 -17.53 -1.76 -12.65
C LEU A 75 -16.17 -1.13 -13.05
N ALA A 76 -15.07 -1.62 -12.48
CA ALA A 76 -13.74 -1.13 -12.83
C ALA A 76 -13.38 -1.47 -14.29
N GLU A 77 -13.70 -2.67 -14.78
CA GLU A 77 -13.50 -3.08 -16.17
C GLU A 77 -14.24 -2.19 -17.16
N TYR A 78 -15.45 -1.75 -16.84
CA TYR A 78 -16.20 -0.85 -17.71
C TYR A 78 -15.40 0.43 -18.03
N PHE A 79 -14.73 1.01 -17.03
CA PHE A 79 -13.89 2.19 -17.26
C PHE A 79 -12.55 1.84 -17.90
N MET A 80 -11.96 0.70 -17.55
CA MET A 80 -10.73 0.22 -18.17
C MET A 80 -10.90 0.00 -19.68
N TYR A 81 -12.01 -0.62 -20.12
CA TYR A 81 -12.32 -0.79 -21.53
C TYR A 81 -12.68 0.51 -22.26
N LYS A 82 -12.97 1.57 -21.51
CA LYS A 82 -13.10 2.95 -22.05
C LYS A 82 -11.77 3.71 -22.12
N GLY A 83 -10.65 3.01 -21.91
CA GLY A 83 -9.32 3.60 -21.98
C GLY A 83 -8.88 4.35 -20.71
N LYS A 84 -9.64 4.26 -19.60
CA LYS A 84 -9.28 4.92 -18.35
C LYS A 84 -8.38 4.06 -17.49
N ALA A 85 -7.62 4.72 -16.61
CA ALA A 85 -6.93 4.05 -15.51
C ALA A 85 -7.92 3.82 -14.36
N THR A 86 -7.88 2.63 -13.76
CA THR A 86 -8.75 2.26 -12.64
C THR A 86 -7.94 1.65 -11.50
N LEU A 87 -8.38 1.90 -10.28
CA LEU A 87 -7.85 1.32 -9.05
C LEU A 87 -8.99 0.58 -8.35
N ILE A 88 -8.80 -0.71 -8.06
CA ILE A 88 -9.77 -1.47 -7.29
C ILE A 88 -9.16 -2.02 -6.01
N ILE A 89 -9.85 -1.86 -4.91
CA ILE A 89 -9.45 -2.32 -3.58
C ILE A 89 -10.46 -3.37 -3.11
N TYR A 90 -9.97 -4.54 -2.70
CA TYR A 90 -10.78 -5.60 -2.11
C TYR A 90 -10.50 -5.72 -0.61
N ASP A 91 -11.40 -5.25 0.22
CA ASP A 91 -11.25 -5.23 1.69
C ASP A 91 -12.34 -6.09 2.37
N ASP A 92 -12.11 -7.40 2.64
CA ASP A 92 -10.92 -8.20 2.33
C ASP A 92 -11.30 -9.53 1.64
N LEU A 93 -10.36 -10.08 0.90
CA LEU A 93 -10.57 -11.35 0.18
C LEU A 93 -10.56 -12.58 1.12
N THR A 94 -10.04 -12.47 2.34
CA THR A 94 -10.16 -13.54 3.34
C THR A 94 -11.63 -13.80 3.67
N LYS A 95 -12.42 -12.72 3.79
CA LYS A 95 -13.88 -12.83 4.02
C LYS A 95 -14.60 -13.45 2.83
N GLN A 96 -14.23 -13.08 1.61
CA GLN A 96 -14.76 -13.74 0.42
C GLN A 96 -14.48 -15.25 0.42
N ALA A 97 -13.26 -15.65 0.74
CA ALA A 97 -12.90 -17.07 0.83
C ALA A 97 -13.69 -17.81 1.91
N MET A 98 -13.91 -17.16 3.07
CA MET A 98 -14.75 -17.72 4.14
C MET A 98 -16.21 -17.89 3.71
N ALA A 99 -16.78 -16.91 3.01
CA ALA A 99 -18.12 -16.98 2.45
C ALA A 99 -18.23 -18.12 1.43
N TYR A 100 -17.24 -18.26 0.55
CA TYR A 100 -17.19 -19.35 -0.43
C TYR A 100 -17.05 -20.73 0.23
N ARG A 101 -16.23 -20.85 1.28
CA ARG A 101 -16.12 -22.06 2.10
C ARG A 101 -17.49 -22.44 2.71
N GLN A 102 -18.18 -21.46 3.31
CA GLN A 102 -19.50 -21.68 3.90
C GLN A 102 -20.49 -22.21 2.87
N MET A 103 -20.59 -21.57 1.70
CA MET A 103 -21.47 -22.01 0.62
C MET A 103 -21.11 -23.43 0.13
N SER A 104 -19.83 -23.72 -0.06
CA SER A 104 -19.35 -25.01 -0.54
C SER A 104 -19.66 -26.15 0.44
N LEU A 105 -19.51 -25.90 1.75
CA LEU A 105 -19.85 -26.88 2.79
C LEU A 105 -21.36 -27.14 2.85
N LEU A 106 -22.20 -26.11 2.71
CA LEU A 106 -23.65 -26.26 2.62
C LEU A 106 -24.10 -27.10 1.39
N LEU A 107 -23.37 -26.94 0.28
CA LEU A 107 -23.55 -27.75 -0.93
C LEU A 107 -22.93 -29.16 -0.84
N ARG A 108 -22.43 -29.54 0.34
CA ARG A 108 -21.75 -30.82 0.60
C ARG A 108 -20.56 -31.10 -0.32
N ARG A 109 -19.89 -30.09 -0.81
CA ARG A 109 -18.62 -30.26 -1.56
C ARG A 109 -17.52 -30.72 -0.60
N PRO A 110 -16.66 -31.69 -1.01
CA PRO A 110 -15.61 -32.20 -0.14
C PRO A 110 -14.63 -31.07 0.25
N PRO A 111 -14.34 -30.91 1.56
CA PRO A 111 -13.38 -29.92 2.02
C PRO A 111 -11.94 -30.39 1.76
N GLY A 112 -11.08 -29.42 1.40
CA GLY A 112 -9.63 -29.57 1.32
C GLY A 112 -8.89 -28.94 2.51
N ARG A 113 -7.72 -28.38 2.24
CA ARG A 113 -6.89 -27.72 3.27
C ARG A 113 -7.68 -26.62 3.98
N GLU A 114 -7.61 -26.54 5.28
CA GLU A 114 -8.31 -25.57 6.15
C GLU A 114 -9.83 -25.53 5.89
N ALA A 115 -10.40 -26.67 5.47
CA ALA A 115 -11.80 -26.85 5.09
C ALA A 115 -12.27 -25.99 3.89
N TYR A 116 -11.35 -25.39 3.14
CA TYR A 116 -11.68 -24.72 1.88
C TYR A 116 -11.94 -25.73 0.76
N PRO A 117 -12.81 -25.41 -0.19
CA PRO A 117 -13.01 -26.26 -1.37
C PRO A 117 -11.76 -26.25 -2.26
N GLY A 118 -11.53 -27.33 -3.02
CA GLY A 118 -10.34 -27.50 -3.84
C GLY A 118 -10.11 -26.41 -4.89
N ASP A 119 -11.15 -25.68 -5.27
CA ASP A 119 -11.12 -24.60 -6.26
C ASP A 119 -11.02 -23.19 -5.66
N VAL A 120 -10.68 -23.05 -4.36
CA VAL A 120 -10.56 -21.73 -3.73
C VAL A 120 -9.42 -20.90 -4.34
N PHE A 121 -8.37 -21.51 -4.87
CA PHE A 121 -7.35 -20.81 -5.64
C PHE A 121 -7.97 -20.12 -6.86
N TYR A 122 -8.82 -20.82 -7.59
CA TYR A 122 -9.50 -20.30 -8.77
C TYR A 122 -10.48 -19.16 -8.43
N LEU A 123 -11.06 -19.17 -7.22
CA LEU A 123 -11.87 -18.05 -6.72
C LEU A 123 -11.14 -16.71 -6.82
N HIS A 124 -9.90 -16.67 -6.36
CA HIS A 124 -9.09 -15.43 -6.33
C HIS A 124 -8.34 -15.20 -7.65
N SER A 125 -7.80 -16.24 -8.29
CA SER A 125 -7.04 -16.05 -9.53
C SER A 125 -7.91 -15.47 -10.64
N ARG A 126 -9.11 -16.00 -10.88
CA ARG A 126 -10.04 -15.45 -11.90
C ARG A 126 -10.54 -14.04 -11.59
N LEU A 127 -10.47 -13.60 -10.33
CA LEU A 127 -10.78 -12.23 -9.94
C LEU A 127 -9.60 -11.29 -10.18
N LEU A 128 -8.41 -11.68 -9.72
CA LEU A 128 -7.23 -10.83 -9.70
C LEU A 128 -6.56 -10.73 -11.07
N GLU A 129 -6.60 -11.76 -11.90
CA GLU A 129 -6.08 -11.74 -13.28
C GLU A 129 -6.87 -10.81 -14.22
N ARG A 130 -8.04 -10.34 -13.80
CA ARG A 130 -8.80 -9.31 -14.52
C ARG A 130 -8.14 -7.93 -14.43
N ALA A 131 -7.31 -7.69 -13.41
CA ALA A 131 -6.50 -6.48 -13.29
C ALA A 131 -5.34 -6.54 -14.28
N ALA A 132 -5.38 -5.68 -15.29
CA ALA A 132 -4.43 -5.70 -16.40
C ALA A 132 -4.20 -4.31 -17.00
N LYS A 133 -3.11 -4.16 -17.75
CA LYS A 133 -2.91 -3.05 -18.69
C LYS A 133 -3.29 -3.53 -20.09
N LEU A 134 -4.29 -2.90 -20.68
CA LEU A 134 -4.73 -3.23 -22.03
C LEU A 134 -3.76 -2.68 -23.07
N SER A 135 -3.68 -3.37 -24.21
CA SER A 135 -2.95 -2.87 -25.38
C SER A 135 -3.64 -1.63 -25.97
N ASP A 136 -2.89 -0.84 -26.73
CA ASP A 136 -3.42 0.35 -27.40
C ASP A 136 -4.58 0.03 -28.36
N LYS A 137 -4.56 -1.17 -28.96
CA LYS A 137 -5.66 -1.67 -29.80
C LYS A 137 -6.99 -1.83 -29.05
N LEU A 138 -6.93 -2.04 -27.75
CA LEU A 138 -8.09 -2.17 -26.85
C LEU A 138 -8.34 -0.89 -26.03
N GLY A 139 -7.76 0.24 -26.44
CA GLY A 139 -7.97 1.53 -25.79
C GLY A 139 -6.95 1.91 -24.72
N GLY A 140 -5.95 1.05 -24.43
CA GLY A 140 -4.84 1.39 -23.53
C GLY A 140 -5.22 1.61 -22.06
N GLY A 141 -6.44 1.25 -21.65
CA GLY A 141 -6.86 1.37 -20.25
C GLY A 141 -6.10 0.44 -19.31
N SER A 142 -6.21 0.67 -18.00
CA SER A 142 -5.52 -0.14 -17.01
C SER A 142 -6.37 -0.35 -15.75
N MET A 143 -6.15 -1.47 -15.07
CA MET A 143 -6.71 -1.73 -13.75
C MET A 143 -5.61 -2.22 -12.82
N THR A 144 -5.44 -1.51 -11.71
CA THR A 144 -4.57 -1.92 -10.60
C THR A 144 -5.44 -2.44 -9.46
N ALA A 145 -5.18 -3.66 -9.00
CA ALA A 145 -5.89 -4.27 -7.88
C ALA A 145 -5.03 -4.27 -6.62
N LEU A 146 -5.60 -3.84 -5.51
CA LEU A 146 -5.03 -3.94 -4.16
C LEU A 146 -5.88 -4.88 -3.31
N PRO A 147 -5.62 -6.19 -3.34
CA PRO A 147 -6.31 -7.14 -2.48
C PRO A 147 -5.77 -7.05 -1.05
N ILE A 148 -6.68 -6.91 -0.09
CA ILE A 148 -6.36 -6.98 1.33
C ILE A 148 -6.63 -8.39 1.81
N ILE A 149 -5.65 -8.96 2.53
CA ILE A 149 -5.75 -10.27 3.18
C ILE A 149 -5.56 -10.09 4.69
N GLU A 150 -6.43 -10.72 5.45
CA GLU A 150 -6.29 -10.79 6.89
C GLU A 150 -5.58 -12.10 7.28
N THR A 151 -4.44 -11.99 7.98
CA THR A 151 -3.72 -13.15 8.55
C THR A 151 -4.07 -13.30 10.02
N GLN A 152 -4.02 -14.53 10.52
CA GLN A 152 -4.07 -14.82 11.96
C GLN A 152 -2.66 -14.91 12.51
N ALA A 153 -2.39 -14.27 13.64
CA ALA A 153 -1.08 -14.27 14.30
C ALA A 153 0.11 -13.95 13.37
N SER A 154 -0.11 -13.10 12.36
CA SER A 154 0.89 -12.73 11.34
C SER A 154 1.40 -13.91 10.47
N ASP A 155 0.69 -15.04 10.47
CA ASP A 155 1.05 -16.21 9.67
C ASP A 155 0.72 -16.00 8.18
N VAL A 156 1.76 -15.71 7.40
CA VAL A 156 1.67 -15.59 5.94
C VAL A 156 1.75 -16.94 5.22
N SER A 157 2.08 -18.02 5.93
CA SER A 157 2.17 -19.38 5.39
C SER A 157 0.83 -20.11 5.34
N ALA A 158 -0.24 -19.52 5.90
CA ALA A 158 -1.60 -20.02 5.82
C ALA A 158 -2.09 -20.11 4.37
N TYR A 159 -3.15 -20.89 4.14
CA TYR A 159 -3.56 -21.27 2.79
C TYR A 159 -4.00 -20.09 1.92
N ILE A 160 -4.85 -19.20 2.42
CA ILE A 160 -5.32 -18.05 1.63
C ILE A 160 -4.21 -17.02 1.36
N PRO A 161 -3.39 -16.60 2.34
CA PRO A 161 -2.26 -15.69 2.07
C PRO A 161 -1.30 -16.24 1.02
N THR A 162 -0.87 -17.50 1.10
CA THR A 162 0.05 -18.11 0.14
C THR A 162 -0.52 -18.15 -1.27
N ASN A 163 -1.81 -18.45 -1.42
CA ASN A 163 -2.49 -18.43 -2.71
C ASN A 163 -2.47 -17.03 -3.32
N VAL A 164 -2.84 -16.01 -2.56
CA VAL A 164 -2.92 -14.64 -3.07
C VAL A 164 -1.54 -14.07 -3.38
N ILE A 165 -0.51 -14.34 -2.57
CA ILE A 165 0.88 -13.97 -2.87
C ILE A 165 1.36 -14.60 -4.18
N SER A 166 0.94 -15.84 -4.48
CA SER A 166 1.33 -16.50 -5.73
C SER A 166 0.67 -15.90 -6.97
N ILE A 167 -0.57 -15.41 -6.83
CA ILE A 167 -1.35 -14.79 -7.91
C ILE A 167 -0.85 -13.36 -8.19
N THR A 168 -0.54 -12.60 -7.14
CA THR A 168 -0.19 -11.17 -7.23
C THR A 168 1.28 -10.92 -7.53
N ASP A 169 1.61 -9.67 -7.89
CA ASP A 169 2.99 -9.24 -8.19
C ASP A 169 3.81 -8.87 -6.95
N GLY A 170 3.42 -9.36 -5.81
CA GLY A 170 4.11 -9.13 -4.55
C GLY A 170 3.16 -8.83 -3.40
N GLN A 171 3.73 -8.44 -2.26
CA GLN A 171 2.96 -8.14 -1.05
C GLN A 171 3.57 -6.99 -0.26
N ILE A 172 2.70 -6.20 0.37
CA ILE A 172 3.04 -5.24 1.41
C ILE A 172 2.68 -5.91 2.75
N PHE A 173 3.68 -6.24 3.55
CA PHE A 173 3.50 -6.90 4.84
C PHE A 173 3.40 -5.86 5.96
N LEU A 174 2.30 -5.90 6.73
CA LEU A 174 2.08 -5.05 7.90
C LEU A 174 2.31 -5.84 9.18
N SER A 175 3.24 -5.38 10.03
CA SER A 175 3.60 -6.01 11.29
C SER A 175 2.84 -5.42 12.46
N ASN A 176 2.31 -6.28 13.34
CA ASN A 176 1.71 -5.86 14.61
C ASN A 176 2.76 -5.23 15.53
N ASP A 177 3.98 -5.76 15.55
CA ASP A 177 5.05 -5.28 16.43
C ASP A 177 5.46 -3.85 16.06
N LEU A 178 5.63 -3.57 14.75
CA LEU A 178 5.89 -2.23 14.25
C LEU A 178 4.73 -1.27 14.57
N PHE A 179 3.49 -1.74 14.43
CA PHE A 179 2.31 -0.93 14.75
C PHE A 179 2.28 -0.54 16.23
N ASN A 180 2.52 -1.51 17.12
CA ASN A 180 2.52 -1.32 18.56
C ASN A 180 3.70 -0.45 19.04
N SER A 181 4.85 -0.52 18.36
CA SER A 181 6.00 0.36 18.61
C SER A 181 5.83 1.79 18.07
N GLY A 182 4.65 2.11 17.50
CA GLY A 182 4.35 3.46 17.00
C GLY A 182 4.90 3.77 15.61
N ILE A 183 5.39 2.77 14.88
CA ILE A 183 5.81 2.92 13.48
C ILE A 183 4.56 2.78 12.61
N ARG A 184 4.13 3.90 12.02
CA ARG A 184 2.91 3.98 11.19
C ARG A 184 3.19 4.77 9.92
N PRO A 185 2.94 4.17 8.72
CA PRO A 185 2.41 2.82 8.46
C PRO A 185 3.37 1.72 8.93
N ALA A 186 2.79 0.61 9.43
CA ALA A 186 3.54 -0.49 10.05
C ALA A 186 4.12 -1.48 9.02
N ILE A 187 4.69 -0.96 7.94
CA ILE A 187 5.21 -1.75 6.82
C ILE A 187 6.56 -2.36 7.18
N ASN A 188 6.64 -3.67 7.13
CA ASN A 188 7.92 -4.37 7.22
C ASN A 188 8.56 -4.44 5.83
N VAL A 189 9.57 -3.60 5.60
CA VAL A 189 10.26 -3.46 4.31
C VAL A 189 11.04 -4.72 3.94
N GLY A 190 11.55 -5.47 4.91
CA GLY A 190 12.34 -6.69 4.69
C GLY A 190 11.52 -7.83 4.08
N ILE A 191 10.29 -8.03 4.59
CA ILE A 191 9.38 -9.11 4.15
C ILE A 191 8.53 -8.69 2.95
N SER A 192 8.34 -7.38 2.76
CA SER A 192 7.58 -6.86 1.63
C SER A 192 8.35 -7.02 0.32
N VAL A 193 7.66 -7.52 -0.71
CA VAL A 193 8.26 -7.81 -2.02
C VAL A 193 7.41 -7.21 -3.13
N SER A 194 8.06 -6.64 -4.14
CA SER A 194 7.44 -6.29 -5.42
C SER A 194 8.17 -7.00 -6.55
N ARG A 195 7.45 -7.81 -7.34
CA ARG A 195 8.00 -8.48 -8.54
C ARG A 195 8.23 -7.48 -9.67
N VAL A 196 7.41 -6.43 -9.76
CA VAL A 196 7.56 -5.35 -10.74
C VAL A 196 8.75 -4.44 -10.38
N GLY A 197 8.97 -4.21 -9.09
CA GLY A 197 10.11 -3.48 -8.57
C GLY A 197 10.21 -2.05 -9.11
N SER A 198 11.41 -1.63 -9.43
CA SER A 198 11.70 -0.28 -9.90
C SER A 198 11.11 0.07 -11.28
N ALA A 199 10.61 -0.91 -12.04
CA ALA A 199 9.93 -0.65 -13.30
C ALA A 199 8.60 0.11 -13.13
N ALA A 200 7.96 -0.03 -11.95
CA ALA A 200 6.73 0.69 -11.62
C ALA A 200 6.99 2.10 -11.06
N GLN A 201 8.24 2.46 -10.75
CA GLN A 201 8.58 3.76 -10.18
C GLN A 201 8.79 4.82 -11.27
N THR A 202 8.46 6.07 -10.94
CA THR A 202 8.90 7.22 -11.75
C THR A 202 10.43 7.30 -11.74
N LYS A 203 11.01 7.90 -12.79
CA LYS A 203 12.47 8.05 -12.86
C LYS A 203 13.04 8.82 -11.67
N ALA A 204 12.30 9.83 -11.18
CA ALA A 204 12.65 10.58 -9.98
C ALA A 204 12.73 9.69 -8.74
N MET A 205 11.67 8.92 -8.47
CA MET A 205 11.63 8.00 -7.33
C MET A 205 12.71 6.93 -7.43
N LYS A 206 12.93 6.36 -8.62
CA LYS A 206 13.97 5.35 -8.85
C LYS A 206 15.37 5.88 -8.53
N LYS A 207 15.67 7.15 -8.89
CA LYS A 207 16.97 7.77 -8.61
C LYS A 207 17.23 7.88 -7.10
N VAL A 208 16.21 8.29 -6.33
CA VAL A 208 16.38 8.57 -4.90
C VAL A 208 16.15 7.36 -4.01
N ALA A 209 15.18 6.49 -4.32
CA ALA A 209 14.79 5.38 -3.44
C ALA A 209 15.63 4.11 -3.61
N GLY A 210 16.54 4.06 -4.59
CA GLY A 210 17.29 2.84 -4.92
C GLY A 210 18.09 2.25 -3.77
N LYS A 211 18.62 3.08 -2.89
CA LYS A 211 19.43 2.67 -1.73
C LYS A 211 18.60 2.49 -0.45
N LEU A 212 17.39 3.06 -0.38
CA LEU A 212 16.58 3.12 0.84
C LEU A 212 16.30 1.75 1.44
N LYS A 213 15.91 0.77 0.59
CA LYS A 213 15.60 -0.58 1.05
C LYS A 213 16.83 -1.27 1.67
N LEU A 214 18.00 -1.07 1.07
CA LEU A 214 19.26 -1.64 1.56
C LEU A 214 19.64 -1.04 2.91
N GLU A 215 19.58 0.28 3.03
CA GLU A 215 19.89 0.99 4.29
C GLU A 215 18.95 0.59 5.43
N LEU A 216 17.65 0.45 5.14
CA LEU A 216 16.69 -0.01 6.15
C LEU A 216 16.89 -1.48 6.54
N ALA A 217 17.31 -2.34 5.60
CA ALA A 217 17.63 -3.74 5.90
C ALA A 217 18.88 -3.84 6.78
N GLN A 218 19.94 -3.13 6.43
CA GLN A 218 21.17 -3.05 7.24
C GLN A 218 20.88 -2.48 8.64
N PHE A 219 20.06 -1.44 8.71
CA PHE A 219 19.64 -0.88 10.00
C PHE A 219 18.92 -1.92 10.87
N ALA A 220 17.99 -2.69 10.29
CA ALA A 220 17.25 -3.71 11.06
C ALA A 220 18.17 -4.83 11.58
N GLU A 221 19.17 -5.25 10.82
CA GLU A 221 20.19 -6.21 11.26
C GLU A 221 21.06 -5.65 12.38
N LEU A 222 21.53 -4.41 12.23
CA LEU A 222 22.35 -3.75 13.24
C LEU A 222 21.57 -3.43 14.52
N GLU A 223 20.29 -3.05 14.41
CA GLU A 223 19.40 -2.82 15.56
C GLU A 223 19.23 -4.10 16.37
N ALA A 224 19.02 -5.25 15.71
CA ALA A 224 18.95 -6.54 16.38
C ALA A 224 20.27 -6.93 17.05
N PHE A 225 21.40 -6.68 16.38
CA PHE A 225 22.73 -6.96 16.94
C PHE A 225 23.07 -6.05 18.12
N SER A 226 22.71 -4.77 18.07
CA SER A 226 23.00 -3.78 19.11
C SER A 226 22.37 -4.09 20.47
N GLN A 227 21.32 -4.91 20.50
CA GLN A 227 20.69 -5.35 21.74
C GLN A 227 21.58 -6.32 22.55
N PHE A 228 22.56 -6.94 21.91
CA PHE A 228 23.45 -7.93 22.51
C PHE A 228 24.91 -7.45 22.64
N ALA A 229 25.29 -6.38 21.93
CA ALA A 229 26.67 -5.86 21.93
C ALA A 229 26.83 -4.72 22.94
N SER A 230 27.83 -4.83 23.82
CA SER A 230 28.14 -3.79 24.80
C SER A 230 28.90 -2.59 24.21
N ASP A 231 29.73 -2.83 23.19
CA ASP A 231 30.53 -1.79 22.51
C ASP A 231 30.34 -1.90 20.99
N LEU A 232 29.87 -0.80 20.40
CA LEU A 232 29.73 -0.65 18.96
C LEU A 232 30.80 0.32 18.47
N ASP A 233 31.42 0.03 17.34
CA ASP A 233 32.32 0.94 16.66
C ASP A 233 31.60 2.19 16.15
N GLU A 234 32.33 3.28 15.94
CA GLU A 234 31.78 4.58 15.54
C GLU A 234 31.00 4.51 14.21
N ALA A 235 31.46 3.68 13.27
CA ALA A 235 30.81 3.52 11.98
C ALA A 235 29.42 2.88 12.14
N THR A 236 29.32 1.82 12.96
CA THR A 236 28.05 1.15 13.27
C THR A 236 27.10 2.07 14.03
N GLN A 237 27.60 2.89 14.96
CA GLN A 237 26.79 3.90 15.66
C GLN A 237 26.21 4.93 14.70
N LYS A 238 26.99 5.44 13.74
CA LYS A 238 26.52 6.37 12.70
C LYS A 238 25.45 5.73 11.80
N GLN A 239 25.63 4.47 11.41
CA GLN A 239 24.62 3.74 10.63
C GLN A 239 23.31 3.55 11.40
N LEU A 240 23.36 3.19 12.68
CA LEU A 240 22.19 3.07 13.54
C LEU A 240 21.49 4.42 13.71
N ALA A 241 22.24 5.48 13.94
CA ALA A 241 21.71 6.84 14.06
C ALA A 241 20.99 7.30 12.79
N ARG A 242 21.57 7.05 11.61
CA ARG A 242 20.95 7.34 10.31
C ARG A 242 19.69 6.48 10.08
N GLY A 243 19.74 5.18 10.31
CA GLY A 243 18.61 4.28 10.14
C GLY A 243 17.42 4.66 11.03
N THR A 244 17.69 5.09 12.27
CA THR A 244 16.64 5.59 13.17
C THR A 244 15.94 6.82 12.59
N ARG A 245 16.70 7.77 12.01
CA ARG A 245 16.15 8.98 11.36
C ARG A 245 15.39 8.65 10.09
N LEU A 246 15.90 7.72 9.27
CA LEU A 246 15.17 7.23 8.08
C LEU A 246 13.85 6.58 8.46
N ARG A 247 13.82 5.79 9.54
CA ARG A 247 12.58 5.20 10.05
C ARG A 247 11.60 6.25 10.55
N GLU A 248 12.08 7.31 11.21
CA GLU A 248 11.23 8.42 11.64
C GLU A 248 10.69 9.25 10.46
N LEU A 249 11.53 9.48 9.44
CA LEU A 249 11.16 10.14 8.19
C LEU A 249 9.98 9.44 7.47
N LEU A 250 9.94 8.11 7.51
CA LEU A 250 8.95 7.31 6.81
C LEU A 250 7.61 7.21 7.56
N LYS A 251 7.52 7.74 8.78
CA LYS A 251 6.24 7.79 9.51
C LYS A 251 5.31 8.83 8.89
N GLN A 252 4.07 8.43 8.63
CA GLN A 252 3.05 9.28 8.04
C GLN A 252 1.76 9.26 8.87
N PRO A 253 1.07 10.41 9.03
CA PRO A 253 -0.26 10.44 9.60
C PRO A 253 -1.27 9.81 8.62
N GLN A 254 -2.40 9.34 9.15
CA GLN A 254 -3.51 8.84 8.35
C GLN A 254 -4.20 9.96 7.57
N ASN A 255 -4.77 9.62 6.43
CA ASN A 255 -5.53 10.52 5.56
C ASN A 255 -4.76 11.78 5.11
N SER A 256 -3.43 11.64 5.01
CA SER A 256 -2.53 12.72 4.59
C SER A 256 -1.40 12.16 3.71
N PRO A 257 -1.73 11.58 2.56
CA PRO A 257 -0.72 11.07 1.63
C PRO A 257 0.10 12.21 1.05
N LEU A 258 1.39 11.95 0.84
CA LEU A 258 2.33 12.88 0.22
C LEU A 258 2.34 12.71 -1.30
N SER A 259 2.49 13.82 -2.02
CA SER A 259 2.72 13.78 -3.46
C SER A 259 4.08 13.16 -3.82
N VAL A 260 4.25 12.68 -5.05
CA VAL A 260 5.52 12.08 -5.50
C VAL A 260 6.70 13.05 -5.33
N ALA A 261 6.50 14.33 -5.61
CA ALA A 261 7.55 15.34 -5.45
C ALA A 261 7.99 15.51 -3.98
N GLU A 262 7.03 15.57 -3.06
CA GLU A 262 7.31 15.63 -1.62
C GLU A 262 8.02 14.37 -1.14
N GLN A 263 7.58 13.18 -1.57
CA GLN A 263 8.24 11.92 -1.25
C GLN A 263 9.68 11.88 -1.75
N VAL A 264 9.92 12.30 -2.99
CA VAL A 264 11.27 12.37 -3.58
C VAL A 264 12.19 13.28 -2.78
N ALA A 265 11.71 14.48 -2.41
CA ALA A 265 12.50 15.44 -1.62
C ALA A 265 12.85 14.87 -0.23
N LEU A 266 11.88 14.29 0.47
CA LEU A 266 12.11 13.73 1.80
C LEU A 266 13.08 12.54 1.76
N ILE A 267 12.90 11.61 0.82
CA ILE A 267 13.79 10.45 0.69
C ILE A 267 15.20 10.89 0.32
N PHE A 268 15.33 11.85 -0.61
CA PHE A 268 16.63 12.44 -0.98
C PHE A 268 17.36 13.03 0.23
N THR A 269 16.65 13.81 1.04
CA THR A 269 17.18 14.42 2.27
C THR A 269 17.67 13.35 3.25
N GLY A 270 16.90 12.28 3.45
CA GLY A 270 17.28 11.20 4.38
C GLY A 270 18.49 10.41 3.92
N ILE A 271 18.52 9.99 2.65
CA ILE A 271 19.59 9.14 2.11
C ILE A 271 20.92 9.89 2.00
N ASN A 272 20.90 11.18 1.65
CA ASN A 272 22.12 11.97 1.51
C ASN A 272 22.68 12.54 2.84
N GLY A 273 22.10 12.16 3.98
CA GLY A 273 22.64 12.49 5.29
C GLY A 273 22.31 13.88 5.82
N TYR A 274 21.43 14.64 5.15
CA TYR A 274 21.02 15.97 5.63
C TYR A 274 20.27 15.96 6.97
N LEU A 275 19.90 14.78 7.45
CA LEU A 275 19.27 14.60 8.76
C LEU A 275 20.24 14.16 9.85
N ASP A 276 21.50 13.86 9.52
CA ASP A 276 22.43 13.19 10.44
C ASP A 276 22.78 14.06 11.67
N ASP A 277 22.76 15.38 11.52
CA ASP A 277 23.04 16.33 12.62
C ASP A 277 21.78 16.71 13.43
N LEU A 278 20.58 16.28 12.99
CA LEU A 278 19.35 16.63 13.69
C LEU A 278 19.01 15.61 14.78
N PRO A 279 18.47 16.06 15.93
CA PRO A 279 17.85 15.17 16.91
C PRO A 279 16.69 14.41 16.27
N VAL A 280 16.48 13.15 16.65
CA VAL A 280 15.39 12.31 16.11
C VAL A 280 14.00 12.95 16.36
N SER A 281 13.82 13.65 17.50
CA SER A 281 12.60 14.39 17.84
C SER A 281 12.23 15.45 16.81
N ASP A 282 13.22 16.05 16.14
CA ASP A 282 13.04 17.21 15.28
C ASP A 282 12.85 16.85 13.82
N VAL A 283 13.13 15.59 13.43
CA VAL A 283 12.98 15.07 12.06
C VAL A 283 11.59 15.35 11.51
N LYS A 284 10.56 15.09 12.28
CA LYS A 284 9.15 15.28 11.86
C LYS A 284 8.85 16.78 11.60
N THR A 285 9.31 17.66 12.47
CA THR A 285 9.15 19.12 12.33
C THR A 285 9.91 19.64 11.12
N TYR A 286 11.13 19.15 10.92
CA TYR A 286 11.94 19.47 9.75
C TYR A 286 11.24 19.05 8.45
N CYS A 287 10.74 17.82 8.37
CA CYS A 287 10.02 17.33 7.20
C CYS A 287 8.79 18.20 6.85
N ALA A 288 7.99 18.55 7.86
CA ALA A 288 6.83 19.42 7.66
C ALA A 288 7.25 20.83 7.15
N THR A 289 8.33 21.36 7.68
CA THR A 289 8.89 22.66 7.29
C THR A 289 9.45 22.61 5.87
N LEU A 290 10.16 21.53 5.51
CA LEU A 290 10.69 21.33 4.15
C LEU A 290 9.56 21.25 3.12
N ILE A 291 8.53 20.46 3.36
CA ILE A 291 7.36 20.38 2.47
C ILE A 291 6.72 21.75 2.27
N LYS A 292 6.52 22.51 3.36
CA LYS A 292 5.97 23.86 3.30
C LYS A 292 6.88 24.82 2.51
N TYR A 293 8.18 24.73 2.73
CA TYR A 293 9.16 25.54 1.99
C TYR A 293 9.14 25.24 0.49
N LEU A 294 9.12 23.97 0.11
CA LEU A 294 9.01 23.55 -1.30
C LEU A 294 7.73 24.07 -1.96
N ALA A 295 6.61 23.99 -1.26
CA ALA A 295 5.33 24.47 -1.76
C ALA A 295 5.26 25.99 -1.94
N THR A 296 6.00 26.77 -1.13
CA THR A 296 5.94 28.24 -1.14
C THR A 296 7.07 28.88 -1.93
N SER A 297 8.31 28.44 -1.69
CA SER A 297 9.53 29.13 -2.15
C SER A 297 10.23 28.42 -3.30
N LYS A 298 10.01 27.11 -3.48
CA LYS A 298 10.65 26.29 -4.51
C LYS A 298 9.62 25.55 -5.38
N LYS A 299 8.56 26.23 -5.77
CA LYS A 299 7.54 25.71 -6.71
C LYS A 299 8.14 25.07 -7.98
N PRO A 300 9.21 25.63 -8.62
CA PRO A 300 9.81 25.01 -9.78
C PRO A 300 10.21 23.54 -9.56
N PHE A 301 10.71 23.17 -8.38
CA PHE A 301 11.03 21.78 -8.04
C PHE A 301 9.80 20.87 -8.18
N THR A 302 8.69 21.25 -7.54
CA THR A 302 7.47 20.48 -7.56
C THR A 302 6.91 20.34 -8.99
N ASP A 303 6.97 21.43 -9.76
CA ASP A 303 6.50 21.46 -11.15
C ASP A 303 7.39 20.59 -12.07
N ILE A 304 8.72 20.67 -11.93
CA ILE A 304 9.66 19.81 -12.69
C ILE A 304 9.40 18.34 -12.40
N VAL A 305 9.36 17.93 -11.13
CA VAL A 305 9.14 16.52 -10.77
C VAL A 305 7.77 16.03 -11.24
N ARG A 306 6.73 16.86 -11.14
CA ARG A 306 5.36 16.51 -11.55
C ARG A 306 5.22 16.38 -13.06
N THR A 307 5.82 17.29 -13.83
CA THR A 307 5.67 17.33 -15.30
C THR A 307 6.59 16.36 -16.02
N THR A 308 7.84 16.22 -15.55
CA THR A 308 8.86 15.41 -16.22
C THR A 308 8.95 13.99 -15.65
N ASN A 309 8.42 13.73 -14.45
CA ASN A 309 8.64 12.51 -13.68
C ASN A 309 10.14 12.19 -13.45
N GLN A 310 11.01 13.20 -13.53
CA GLN A 310 12.46 13.06 -13.41
C GLN A 310 12.99 13.95 -12.27
N PHE A 311 14.08 13.52 -11.67
CA PHE A 311 14.88 14.29 -10.72
C PHE A 311 16.11 14.80 -11.48
N THR A 312 15.97 15.98 -12.07
CA THR A 312 17.02 16.63 -12.88
C THR A 312 18.07 17.32 -12.00
N GLU A 313 19.21 17.70 -12.59
CA GLU A 313 20.23 18.50 -11.88
C GLU A 313 19.67 19.85 -11.42
N GLU A 314 18.78 20.45 -12.19
CA GLU A 314 18.07 21.69 -11.83
C GLU A 314 17.12 21.49 -10.63
N ALA A 315 16.51 20.31 -10.49
CA ALA A 315 15.68 19.97 -9.35
C ALA A 315 16.50 19.61 -8.10
N GLU A 316 17.77 19.22 -8.27
CA GLU A 316 18.71 18.90 -7.21
C GLU A 316 19.35 20.16 -6.61
N ALA A 317 19.52 21.23 -7.41
CA ALA A 317 20.07 22.53 -7.02
C ALA A 317 19.04 23.40 -6.25
#